data_ded311d35037d3849356d2c5d5cc22a4
#
_entry.id   ded311d35037d3849356d2c5d5cc22a4
#
_cell.length_a   1.000
_cell.length_b   1.000
_cell.length_c   1.000
_cell.angle_alpha   90.00
_cell.angle_beta   90.00
_cell.angle_gamma   90.00
#
_symmetry.space_group_name_H-M   'P 1'
#
loop_
_entity.id
_entity.type
_entity.pdbx_description
1 polymer ?
#
loop_
_entity_poly.entity_id
_entity_poly.type
_entity_poly.pdbx_seq_one_letter_code
_entity_poly.pdbx_strand_id
1 'polypeptide(L)'
;MANMEKTNAQFEQALSECRALFEKKLHDYKASWRILRPTALTDQLFIKAKRIRSLEIKKESLVGEGIRPEFIALINYGIVGLIQLSEGFADTVDMDNQEAMRLYDHFAQQALELMKRKNHDYDEAWRSMRVSSYTDFILTKIERIKEIENLGGDTLVSEGIDANYMDIINYAVFGVIKLTE
;
A
#
# COMPACT_ATOMS: atom_id res chain seq x y z
N MET A 1 -11.01 -23.62 -2.93
CA MET A 1 -9.57 -23.93 -2.71
C MET A 1 -8.71 -23.54 -3.90
N ALA A 2 -8.98 -24.05 -5.11
CA ALA A 2 -8.20 -23.69 -6.30
C ALA A 2 -8.18 -22.18 -6.57
N ASN A 3 -9.31 -21.47 -6.36
CA ASN A 3 -9.38 -20.02 -6.54
C ASN A 3 -8.55 -19.25 -5.50
N MET A 4 -8.49 -19.73 -4.27
CA MET A 4 -7.66 -19.11 -3.23
C MET A 4 -6.18 -19.32 -3.49
N GLU A 5 -5.79 -20.49 -4.00
CA GLU A 5 -4.41 -20.75 -4.41
C GLU A 5 -4.00 -19.83 -5.55
N LYS A 6 -4.91 -19.62 -6.53
CA LYS A 6 -4.69 -18.68 -7.62
C LYS A 6 -4.53 -17.26 -7.10
N THR A 7 -5.39 -16.83 -6.18
CA THR A 7 -5.30 -15.50 -5.55
C THR A 7 -3.96 -15.34 -4.83
N ASN A 8 -3.55 -16.33 -4.04
CA ASN A 8 -2.28 -16.28 -3.33
C ASN A 8 -1.11 -16.11 -4.30
N ALA A 9 -1.09 -16.89 -5.39
CA ALA A 9 -0.03 -16.81 -6.39
C ALA A 9 -0.02 -15.45 -7.10
N GLN A 10 -1.18 -14.92 -7.45
CA GLN A 10 -1.30 -13.60 -8.09
C GLN A 10 -0.86 -12.48 -7.14
N PHE A 11 -1.22 -12.60 -5.87
CA PHE A 11 -0.83 -11.62 -4.85
C PHE A 11 0.68 -11.61 -4.64
N GLU A 12 1.28 -12.79 -4.53
CA GLU A 12 2.74 -12.93 -4.40
C GLU A 12 3.47 -12.38 -5.62
N GLN A 13 2.94 -12.62 -6.82
CA GLN A 13 3.53 -12.08 -8.05
C GLN A 13 3.48 -10.56 -8.08
N ALA A 14 2.36 -9.96 -7.69
CA ALA A 14 2.23 -8.50 -7.62
C ALA A 14 3.20 -7.91 -6.59
N LEU A 15 3.30 -8.52 -5.41
CA LEU A 15 4.26 -8.09 -4.39
C LEU A 15 5.71 -8.21 -4.88
N SER A 16 6.03 -9.26 -5.61
CA SER A 16 7.36 -9.46 -6.19
C SER A 16 7.73 -8.33 -7.16
N GLU A 17 6.79 -7.89 -7.99
CA GLU A 17 6.97 -6.76 -8.90
C GLU A 17 7.21 -5.47 -8.13
N CYS A 18 6.41 -5.22 -7.11
CA CYS A 18 6.57 -4.03 -6.25
C CYS A 18 7.91 -4.04 -5.52
N ARG A 19 8.32 -5.21 -5.03
CA ARG A 19 9.60 -5.40 -4.35
C ARG A 19 10.78 -5.09 -5.26
N ALA A 20 10.74 -5.57 -6.50
CA ALA A 20 11.79 -5.33 -7.48
C ALA A 20 11.96 -3.83 -7.76
N LEU A 21 10.87 -3.09 -7.89
CA LEU A 21 10.91 -1.64 -8.07
C LEU A 21 11.46 -0.95 -6.81
N PHE A 22 11.03 -1.36 -5.64
CA PHE A 22 11.50 -0.81 -4.37
C PHE A 22 13.02 -1.00 -4.21
N GLU A 23 13.52 -2.19 -4.54
CA GLU A 23 14.95 -2.50 -4.47
C GLU A 23 15.77 -1.61 -5.41
N LYS A 24 15.30 -1.39 -6.63
CA LYS A 24 15.95 -0.47 -7.59
C LYS A 24 16.00 0.95 -7.04
N LYS A 25 14.92 1.42 -6.45
CA LYS A 25 14.87 2.76 -5.85
C LYS A 25 15.79 2.87 -4.65
N LEU A 26 15.91 1.84 -3.83
CA LEU A 26 16.89 1.81 -2.74
C LEU A 26 18.32 1.93 -3.26
N HIS A 27 18.63 1.27 -4.38
CA HIS A 27 19.95 1.38 -4.99
C HIS A 27 20.27 2.84 -5.35
N ASP A 28 19.31 3.55 -5.95
CA ASP A 28 19.52 4.91 -6.42
C ASP A 28 19.41 5.97 -5.32
N TYR A 29 18.46 5.82 -4.41
CA TYR A 29 18.11 6.85 -3.45
C TYR A 29 18.41 6.49 -2.00
N LYS A 30 18.89 5.26 -1.74
CA LYS A 30 19.03 4.73 -0.38
C LYS A 30 17.67 4.76 0.34
N ALA A 31 17.68 4.62 1.67
CA ALA A 31 16.45 4.70 2.47
C ALA A 31 16.14 6.16 2.83
N SER A 32 16.07 7.04 1.82
CA SER A 32 15.82 8.47 2.02
C SER A 32 14.49 8.76 2.69
N TRP A 33 13.51 7.85 2.54
CA TRP A 33 12.20 7.95 3.18
C TRP A 33 12.25 7.84 4.71
N ARG A 34 13.40 7.46 5.28
CA ARG A 34 13.57 7.45 6.75
C ARG A 34 13.36 8.83 7.37
N ILE A 35 13.57 9.89 6.60
CA ILE A 35 13.38 11.27 7.05
C ILE A 35 11.89 11.63 7.14
N LEU A 36 11.03 10.92 6.44
CA LEU A 36 9.61 11.25 6.37
C LEU A 36 8.87 10.91 7.67
N ARG A 37 8.17 11.90 8.22
CA ARG A 37 7.24 11.69 9.32
C ARG A 37 6.04 10.89 8.80
N PRO A 38 5.35 10.11 9.65
CA PRO A 38 4.17 9.35 9.21
C PRO A 38 3.11 10.18 8.49
N THR A 39 2.90 11.44 8.91
CA THR A 39 1.94 12.34 8.25
C THR A 39 2.33 12.65 6.80
N ALA A 40 3.63 12.74 6.50
CA ALA A 40 4.11 12.94 5.13
C ALA A 40 3.81 11.72 4.25
N LEU A 41 3.90 10.52 4.81
CA LEU A 41 3.55 9.30 4.09
C LEU A 41 2.05 9.21 3.83
N THR A 42 1.22 9.65 4.78
CA THR A 42 -0.22 9.74 4.57
C THR A 42 -0.52 10.66 3.38
N ASP A 43 0.17 11.79 3.28
CA ASP A 43 0.01 12.71 2.14
C ASP A 43 0.49 12.08 0.82
N GLN A 44 1.58 11.29 0.84
CA GLN A 44 2.02 10.55 -0.34
C GLN A 44 0.96 9.55 -0.81
N LEU A 45 0.37 8.81 0.11
CA LEU A 45 -0.73 7.90 -0.21
C LEU A 45 -1.92 8.67 -0.79
N PHE A 46 -2.25 9.80 -0.19
CA PHE A 46 -3.37 10.63 -0.62
C PHE A 46 -3.19 11.11 -2.07
N ILE A 47 -2.03 11.68 -2.42
CA ILE A 47 -1.84 12.20 -3.77
C ILE A 47 -1.85 11.09 -4.82
N LYS A 48 -1.37 9.89 -4.50
CA LYS A 48 -1.41 8.74 -5.42
C LYS A 48 -2.84 8.26 -5.64
N ALA A 49 -3.59 8.07 -4.55
CA ALA A 49 -4.98 7.65 -4.64
C ALA A 49 -5.85 8.70 -5.34
N LYS A 50 -5.61 9.97 -5.06
CA LYS A 50 -6.31 11.09 -5.70
C LYS A 50 -6.05 11.13 -7.20
N ARG A 51 -4.80 10.88 -7.62
CA ARG A 51 -4.45 10.81 -9.04
C ARG A 51 -5.18 9.66 -9.72
N ILE A 52 -5.24 8.49 -9.10
CA ILE A 52 -5.97 7.34 -9.65
C ILE A 52 -7.43 7.74 -9.89
N ARG A 53 -8.10 8.28 -8.88
CA ARG A 53 -9.51 8.68 -9.00
C ARG A 53 -9.71 9.74 -10.08
N SER A 54 -8.81 10.72 -10.17
CA SER A 54 -8.86 11.75 -11.19
C SER A 54 -8.78 11.15 -12.61
N LEU A 55 -7.86 10.22 -12.83
CA LEU A 55 -7.70 9.55 -14.13
C LEU A 55 -8.88 8.64 -14.45
N GLU A 56 -9.43 7.95 -13.45
CA GLU A 56 -10.63 7.12 -13.64
C GLU A 56 -11.84 7.95 -14.11
N ILE A 57 -11.99 9.15 -13.56
CA ILE A 57 -13.09 10.06 -13.91
C ILE A 57 -12.84 10.72 -15.27
N LYS A 58 -11.64 11.27 -15.48
CA LYS A 58 -11.29 12.00 -16.71
C LYS A 58 -11.01 11.10 -17.90
N LYS A 59 -10.59 9.86 -17.65
CA LYS A 59 -10.24 8.86 -18.65
C LYS A 59 -9.09 9.27 -19.57
N GLU A 60 -8.25 10.23 -19.14
CA GLU A 60 -7.07 10.67 -19.88
C GLU A 60 -5.96 11.08 -18.94
N SER A 61 -4.71 10.99 -19.42
CA SER A 61 -3.54 11.43 -18.68
C SER A 61 -2.69 12.31 -19.59
N LEU A 62 -2.37 13.53 -19.12
CA LEU A 62 -1.51 14.46 -19.86
C LEU A 62 -0.03 14.08 -19.76
N VAL A 63 0.36 13.27 -18.75
CA VAL A 63 1.74 12.81 -18.59
C VAL A 63 1.98 11.41 -19.16
N GLY A 64 0.94 10.78 -19.73
CA GLY A 64 1.05 9.50 -20.42
C GLY A 64 1.17 8.26 -19.55
N GLU A 65 1.13 8.41 -18.23
CA GLU A 65 1.18 7.27 -17.31
C GLU A 65 -0.23 6.90 -16.86
N GLY A 66 -0.52 5.59 -16.85
CA GLY A 66 -1.81 5.06 -16.39
C GLY A 66 -1.91 4.95 -14.86
N ILE A 67 -2.95 4.24 -14.43
CA ILE A 67 -3.23 4.10 -12.99
C ILE A 67 -2.44 2.96 -12.33
N ARG A 68 -2.02 1.96 -13.08
CA ARG A 68 -1.31 0.79 -12.52
C ARG A 68 -0.04 1.18 -11.74
N PRO A 69 0.84 2.05 -12.27
CA PRO A 69 2.02 2.49 -11.50
C PRO A 69 1.65 3.20 -10.19
N GLU A 70 0.51 3.89 -10.15
CA GLU A 70 0.07 4.56 -8.93
C GLU A 70 -0.39 3.55 -7.86
N PHE A 71 -1.04 2.45 -8.26
CA PHE A 71 -1.34 1.36 -7.32
C PHE A 71 -0.05 0.73 -6.76
N ILE A 72 0.96 0.54 -7.61
CA ILE A 72 2.28 0.05 -7.14
C ILE A 72 2.89 1.04 -6.14
N ALA A 73 2.80 2.34 -6.40
CA ALA A 73 3.27 3.37 -5.48
C ALA A 73 2.53 3.31 -4.14
N LEU A 74 1.21 3.10 -4.16
CA LEU A 74 0.43 2.93 -2.93
C LEU A 74 0.92 1.74 -2.10
N ILE A 75 1.25 0.63 -2.75
CA ILE A 75 1.77 -0.55 -2.07
C ILE A 75 3.11 -0.21 -1.40
N ASN A 76 4.04 0.36 -2.15
CA ASN A 76 5.39 0.63 -1.64
C ASN A 76 5.39 1.73 -0.57
N TYR A 77 4.64 2.82 -0.75
CA TYR A 77 4.50 3.84 0.28
C TYR A 77 3.74 3.32 1.50
N GLY A 78 2.77 2.44 1.31
CA GLY A 78 2.08 1.79 2.41
C GLY A 78 3.03 0.95 3.27
N ILE A 79 3.89 0.17 2.64
CA ILE A 79 4.90 -0.63 3.34
C ILE A 79 5.90 0.28 4.05
N VAL A 80 6.39 1.33 3.38
CA VAL A 80 7.27 2.34 4.01
C VAL A 80 6.58 2.97 5.21
N GLY A 81 5.28 3.25 5.10
CA GLY A 81 4.48 3.77 6.21
C GLY A 81 4.49 2.85 7.41
N LEU A 82 4.35 1.55 7.21
CA LEU A 82 4.42 0.56 8.29
C LEU A 82 5.81 0.52 8.92
N ILE A 83 6.86 0.63 8.10
CA ILE A 83 8.24 0.71 8.61
C ILE A 83 8.39 1.95 9.51
N GLN A 84 7.94 3.11 9.05
CA GLN A 84 8.06 4.35 9.82
C GLN A 84 7.21 4.34 11.10
N LEU A 85 6.06 3.69 11.09
CA LEU A 85 5.26 3.51 12.30
C LEU A 85 5.98 2.63 13.32
N SER A 86 6.69 1.61 12.84
CA SER A 86 7.43 0.67 13.69
C SER A 86 8.73 1.29 14.23
N GLU A 87 9.53 1.92 13.35
CA GLU A 87 10.88 2.38 13.67
C GLU A 87 10.93 3.86 14.11
N GLY A 88 9.87 4.62 13.87
CA GLY A 88 9.87 6.06 14.00
C GLY A 88 10.60 6.72 12.82
N PHE A 89 10.51 8.05 12.70
CA PHE A 89 11.26 8.77 11.68
C PHE A 89 12.64 9.19 12.21
N ALA A 90 13.54 9.53 11.30
CA ALA A 90 14.90 9.94 11.63
C ALA A 90 15.24 11.29 11.00
N ASP A 91 16.27 11.97 11.50
CA ASP A 91 16.74 13.23 10.93
C ASP A 91 17.68 13.02 9.74
N THR A 92 18.23 11.82 9.61
CA THR A 92 19.16 11.44 8.54
C THR A 92 18.81 10.06 8.01
N VAL A 93 19.45 9.67 6.91
CA VAL A 93 19.33 8.31 6.36
C VAL A 93 20.17 7.38 7.23
N ASP A 94 19.53 6.77 8.22
CA ASP A 94 20.17 5.98 9.29
C ASP A 94 20.04 4.47 9.10
N MET A 95 19.53 4.03 7.95
CA MET A 95 19.24 2.62 7.68
C MET A 95 19.92 2.22 6.36
N ASP A 96 20.64 1.08 6.38
CA ASP A 96 21.22 0.57 5.15
C ASP A 96 20.18 -0.17 4.29
N ASN A 97 20.54 -0.45 3.05
CA ASN A 97 19.63 -1.07 2.10
C ASN A 97 19.23 -2.50 2.51
N GLN A 98 20.13 -3.24 3.13
CA GLN A 98 19.86 -4.59 3.60
C GLN A 98 18.76 -4.60 4.67
N GLU A 99 18.88 -3.71 5.67
CA GLU A 99 17.87 -3.57 6.73
C GLU A 99 16.54 -3.08 6.17
N ALA A 100 16.56 -2.11 5.23
CA ALA A 100 15.36 -1.62 4.58
C ALA A 100 14.61 -2.75 3.84
N MET A 101 15.32 -3.61 3.13
CA MET A 101 14.73 -4.76 2.44
C MET A 101 14.18 -5.80 3.42
N ARG A 102 14.88 -6.02 4.54
CA ARG A 102 14.41 -6.95 5.58
C ARG A 102 13.06 -6.48 6.14
N LEU A 103 12.96 -5.20 6.45
CA LEU A 103 11.71 -4.61 6.97
C LEU A 103 10.60 -4.61 5.91
N TYR A 104 10.94 -4.30 4.67
CA TYR A 104 10.00 -4.37 3.56
C TYR A 104 9.40 -5.79 3.47
N ASP A 105 10.24 -6.80 3.45
CA ASP A 105 9.81 -8.20 3.34
C ASP A 105 8.95 -8.61 4.53
N HIS A 106 9.29 -8.16 5.72
CA HIS A 106 8.53 -8.43 6.93
C HIS A 106 7.09 -7.91 6.80
N PHE A 107 6.90 -6.66 6.42
CA PHE A 107 5.57 -6.07 6.32
C PHE A 107 4.79 -6.55 5.09
N ALA A 108 5.49 -6.82 3.98
CA ALA A 108 4.86 -7.43 2.81
C ALA A 108 4.30 -8.81 3.15
N GLN A 109 5.04 -9.62 3.92
CA GLN A 109 4.58 -10.93 4.37
C GLN A 109 3.36 -10.81 5.30
N GLN A 110 3.36 -9.84 6.20
CA GLN A 110 2.21 -9.59 7.07
C GLN A 110 0.96 -9.23 6.26
N ALA A 111 1.12 -8.40 5.22
CA ALA A 111 0.01 -8.04 4.34
C ALA A 111 -0.54 -9.26 3.61
N LEU A 112 0.33 -10.12 3.11
CA LEU A 112 -0.06 -11.37 2.45
C LEU A 112 -0.84 -12.29 3.41
N GLU A 113 -0.35 -12.47 4.62
CA GLU A 113 -1.02 -13.33 5.62
C GLU A 113 -2.39 -12.77 6.02
N LEU A 114 -2.49 -11.46 6.16
CA LEU A 114 -3.78 -10.81 6.44
C LEU A 114 -4.76 -11.00 5.27
N MET A 115 -4.29 -10.83 4.04
CA MET A 115 -5.11 -11.08 2.85
C MET A 115 -5.64 -12.51 2.84
N LYS A 116 -4.79 -13.50 3.11
CA LYS A 116 -5.21 -14.90 3.12
C LYS A 116 -6.35 -15.15 4.11
N ARG A 117 -6.24 -14.59 5.33
CA ARG A 117 -7.28 -14.74 6.35
C ARG A 117 -8.58 -14.06 5.93
N LYS A 118 -8.50 -12.82 5.47
CA LYS A 118 -9.69 -12.09 5.04
C LYS A 118 -10.34 -12.71 3.81
N ASN A 119 -9.54 -13.14 2.84
CA ASN A 119 -10.06 -13.75 1.63
C ASN A 119 -10.77 -15.07 1.90
N HIS A 120 -10.30 -15.83 2.89
CA HIS A 120 -10.99 -17.03 3.35
C HIS A 120 -12.41 -16.70 3.82
N ASP A 121 -12.56 -15.65 4.62
CA ASP A 121 -13.85 -15.27 5.20
C ASP A 121 -14.80 -14.65 4.15
N TYR A 122 -14.27 -13.91 3.20
CA TYR A 122 -15.06 -13.22 2.17
C TYR A 122 -15.24 -14.01 0.88
N ASP A 123 -14.72 -15.23 0.81
CA ASP A 123 -14.91 -16.17 -0.31
C ASP A 123 -14.63 -15.54 -1.68
N GLU A 124 -13.46 -14.97 -1.85
CA GLU A 124 -13.00 -14.37 -3.12
C GLU A 124 -13.83 -13.18 -3.61
N ALA A 125 -14.53 -12.50 -2.70
CA ALA A 125 -15.40 -11.38 -3.07
C ALA A 125 -14.67 -10.27 -3.86
N TRP A 126 -13.38 -10.08 -3.61
CA TRP A 126 -12.58 -9.05 -4.28
C TRP A 126 -12.60 -9.17 -5.81
N ARG A 127 -12.72 -10.40 -6.32
CA ARG A 127 -12.73 -10.64 -7.77
C ARG A 127 -13.94 -10.02 -8.48
N SER A 128 -15.04 -9.89 -7.76
CA SER A 128 -16.28 -9.31 -8.30
C SER A 128 -16.38 -7.81 -8.11
N MET A 129 -15.41 -7.20 -7.42
CA MET A 129 -15.40 -5.77 -7.17
C MET A 129 -14.74 -5.02 -8.33
N ARG A 130 -15.14 -3.78 -8.53
CA ARG A 130 -14.53 -2.90 -9.54
C ARG A 130 -13.22 -2.32 -9.00
N VAL A 131 -12.25 -2.08 -9.90
CA VAL A 131 -11.00 -1.39 -9.54
C VAL A 131 -11.30 -0.03 -8.92
N SER A 132 -12.27 0.71 -9.46
CA SER A 132 -12.68 2.02 -8.90
C SER A 132 -13.19 1.91 -7.46
N SER A 133 -13.76 0.77 -7.07
CA SER A 133 -14.15 0.54 -5.68
C SER A 133 -12.94 0.43 -4.76
N TYR A 134 -11.88 -0.22 -5.20
CA TYR A 134 -10.63 -0.26 -4.42
C TYR A 134 -10.08 1.15 -4.21
N THR A 135 -10.11 1.98 -5.24
CA THR A 135 -9.68 3.39 -5.13
C THR A 135 -10.48 4.12 -4.06
N ASP A 136 -11.80 3.96 -4.06
CA ASP A 136 -12.68 4.63 -3.11
C ASP A 136 -12.44 4.12 -1.68
N PHE A 137 -12.27 2.82 -1.50
CA PHE A 137 -11.96 2.25 -0.18
C PHE A 137 -10.60 2.74 0.33
N ILE A 138 -9.60 2.81 -0.54
CA ILE A 138 -8.29 3.35 -0.20
C ILE A 138 -8.42 4.79 0.28
N LEU A 139 -9.18 5.63 -0.44
CA LEU A 139 -9.41 7.02 -0.05
C LEU A 139 -10.08 7.13 1.32
N THR A 140 -11.06 6.27 1.62
CA THR A 140 -11.72 6.28 2.94
C THR A 140 -10.75 5.87 4.05
N LYS A 141 -9.86 4.90 3.78
CA LYS A 141 -8.84 4.51 4.76
C LYS A 141 -7.84 5.63 5.01
N ILE A 142 -7.47 6.38 3.98
CA ILE A 142 -6.57 7.54 4.13
C ILE A 142 -7.25 8.62 5.00
N GLU A 143 -8.53 8.91 4.77
CA GLU A 143 -9.27 9.84 5.61
C GLU A 143 -9.31 9.37 7.07
N ARG A 144 -9.51 8.07 7.28
CA ARG A 144 -9.49 7.49 8.62
C ARG A 144 -8.13 7.69 9.30
N ILE A 145 -7.05 7.46 8.57
CA ILE A 145 -5.69 7.67 9.08
C ILE A 145 -5.51 9.14 9.51
N LYS A 146 -5.94 10.09 8.69
CA LYS A 146 -5.85 11.52 9.02
C LYS A 146 -6.63 11.86 10.30
N GLU A 147 -7.82 11.30 10.46
CA GLU A 147 -8.60 11.49 11.68
C GLU A 147 -7.87 10.97 12.92
N ILE A 148 -7.30 9.77 12.83
CA ILE A 148 -6.54 9.17 13.93
C ILE A 148 -5.31 10.00 14.25
N GLU A 149 -4.58 10.47 13.23
CA GLU A 149 -3.43 11.35 13.40
C GLU A 149 -3.81 12.65 14.12
N ASN A 150 -4.96 13.24 13.76
CA ASN A 150 -5.47 14.46 14.38
C ASN A 150 -5.87 14.24 15.85
N LEU A 151 -6.20 13.01 16.23
CA LEU A 151 -6.53 12.65 17.62
C LEU A 151 -5.30 12.18 18.41
N GLY A 152 -4.10 12.37 17.86
CA GLY A 152 -2.86 11.95 18.53
C GLY A 152 -2.66 10.43 18.54
N GLY A 153 -3.36 9.71 17.67
CA GLY A 153 -3.27 8.26 17.55
C GLY A 153 -4.29 7.48 18.37
N ASP A 154 -5.13 8.17 19.15
CA ASP A 154 -6.09 7.52 20.04
C ASP A 154 -7.37 7.09 19.31
N THR A 155 -7.83 5.86 19.60
CA THR A 155 -9.11 5.35 19.12
C THR A 155 -9.84 4.63 20.25
N LEU A 156 -11.18 4.67 20.23
CA LEU A 156 -12.00 3.99 21.24
C LEU A 156 -12.41 2.58 20.82
N VAL A 157 -12.82 2.41 19.56
CA VAL A 157 -13.36 1.13 19.08
C VAL A 157 -12.83 0.71 17.72
N SER A 158 -12.08 1.57 17.05
CA SER A 158 -11.59 1.29 15.70
C SER A 158 -10.14 0.83 15.72
N GLU A 159 -9.75 0.15 14.65
CA GLU A 159 -8.38 -0.26 14.41
C GLU A 159 -7.47 0.95 14.27
N GLY A 160 -6.19 0.77 14.59
CA GLY A 160 -5.19 1.83 14.51
C GLY A 160 -4.73 2.13 13.09
N ILE A 161 -3.72 3.00 12.99
CA ILE A 161 -3.16 3.44 11.70
C ILE A 161 -2.57 2.26 10.93
N ASP A 162 -1.86 1.35 11.61
CA ASP A 162 -1.22 0.19 10.99
C ASP A 162 -2.22 -0.71 10.26
N ALA A 163 -3.37 -0.99 10.87
CA ALA A 163 -4.42 -1.80 10.24
C ALA A 163 -4.98 -1.11 8.99
N ASN A 164 -5.13 0.21 9.03
CA ASN A 164 -5.58 0.98 7.87
C ASN A 164 -4.53 0.96 6.74
N TYR A 165 -3.23 1.04 7.07
CA TYR A 165 -2.16 0.87 6.07
C TYR A 165 -2.21 -0.51 5.43
N MET A 166 -2.44 -1.56 6.22
CA MET A 166 -2.55 -2.93 5.70
C MET A 166 -3.70 -3.06 4.71
N ASP A 167 -4.85 -2.47 5.01
CA ASP A 167 -6.00 -2.50 4.12
C ASP A 167 -5.71 -1.75 2.80
N ILE A 168 -5.04 -0.60 2.87
CA ILE A 168 -4.62 0.15 1.68
C ILE A 168 -3.72 -0.72 0.80
N ILE A 169 -2.73 -1.37 1.39
CA ILE A 169 -1.81 -2.26 0.66
C ILE A 169 -2.60 -3.36 -0.04
N ASN A 170 -3.49 -4.03 0.66
CA ASN A 170 -4.23 -5.16 0.12
C ASN A 170 -5.19 -4.75 -1.00
N TYR A 171 -5.92 -3.66 -0.86
CA TYR A 171 -6.74 -3.12 -1.94
C TYR A 171 -5.89 -2.73 -3.16
N ALA A 172 -4.73 -2.11 -2.93
CA ALA A 172 -3.85 -1.72 -4.02
C ALA A 172 -3.28 -2.93 -4.76
N VAL A 173 -2.93 -4.00 -4.04
CA VAL A 173 -2.47 -5.25 -4.68
C VAL A 173 -3.59 -5.85 -5.53
N PHE A 174 -4.81 -5.89 -5.04
CA PHE A 174 -5.95 -6.35 -5.84
C PHE A 174 -6.12 -5.50 -7.10
N GLY A 175 -5.92 -4.20 -7.00
CA GLY A 175 -5.93 -3.30 -8.15
C GLY A 175 -4.88 -3.67 -9.17
N VAL A 176 -3.65 -3.92 -8.74
CA VAL A 176 -2.55 -4.36 -9.63
C VAL A 176 -2.89 -5.67 -10.31
N ILE A 177 -3.42 -6.65 -9.58
CA ILE A 177 -3.80 -7.94 -10.14
C ILE A 177 -4.85 -7.77 -11.23
N LYS A 178 -5.91 -7.03 -10.97
CA LYS A 178 -6.99 -6.82 -11.94
C LYS A 178 -6.53 -6.05 -13.17
N LEU A 179 -5.61 -5.11 -13.00
CA LEU A 179 -5.06 -4.35 -14.12
C LEU A 179 -4.01 -5.15 -14.91
N THR A 180 -3.56 -6.27 -14.39
CA THR A 180 -2.63 -7.19 -15.07
C THR A 180 -3.39 -8.21 -15.95
N GLU A 181 -4.61 -8.52 -15.59
CA GLU A 181 -5.46 -9.49 -16.31
C GLU A 181 -5.90 -9.00 -17.69
#